data_c1468c18c9b04ce594ac4ca50d894287
#
_entry.id   c1468c18c9b04ce594ac4ca50d894287
#
_cell.length_a   1.000
_cell.length_b   1.000
_cell.length_c   1.000
_cell.angle_alpha   90.00
_cell.angle_beta   90.00
_cell.angle_gamma   90.00
#
_symmetry.space_group_name_H-M   'P 1'
#
loop_
_entity.id
_entity.type
_entity.pdbx_description
1 polymer ?
#
loop_
_entity_poly.entity_id
_entity_poly.type
_entity_poly.pdbx_seq_one_letter_code
_entity_poly.pdbx_strand_id
1 'polypeptide(L)'
;MIRMSEQKDMSGDKTLSGGGFNINPVDIIMYLLSKWYWFVLSVSLFGGYAWYQYAKLPFIYSRSATVMIKDAYSNNIGRGLDRFNTYSYTNVSNEILQFQSHKLMRDVVNRLHANVCYLIMDDLREEELYTQAPVKVSFPEEEDHLDFSLTVRILNRKQVRLSDFSTDATSITLTANLGDTIQSPVGKIVVSPTLYYTDKWFNTPITIRRQSTDTMASLFRSNLNISQAENDASILYLSLRDYSTARAEDVLNMLITVYNEETIKDKNQIAINTSSFI
;
A
#
# COMPACT_ATOMS: atom_id res chain seq x y z
N MET A 1 -84.57 39.38 -56.74
CA MET A 1 -84.85 38.02 -56.35
C MET A 1 -83.70 37.18 -56.96
N ILE A 2 -82.75 36.79 -56.23
CA ILE A 2 -81.82 35.68 -56.41
C ILE A 2 -80.60 35.84 -55.48
N ARG A 3 -80.48 34.97 -54.56
CA ARG A 3 -79.38 34.90 -53.59
C ARG A 3 -78.06 34.45 -54.27
N MET A 4 -77.00 35.22 -53.99
CA MET A 4 -75.66 34.77 -54.22
C MET A 4 -75.10 34.07 -52.97
N SER A 5 -74.68 32.88 -53.11
CA SER A 5 -74.03 32.04 -52.13
C SER A 5 -72.56 32.42 -52.00
N GLU A 6 -72.13 32.72 -50.83
CA GLU A 6 -70.75 33.00 -50.46
C GLU A 6 -69.97 31.71 -50.29
N GLN A 7 -68.92 31.62 -51.05
CA GLN A 7 -67.97 30.52 -51.00
C GLN A 7 -66.85 30.93 -50.01
N LYS A 8 -66.73 30.15 -48.93
CA LYS A 8 -65.79 30.37 -47.88
C LYS A 8 -64.56 29.50 -48.16
N ASP A 9 -63.48 30.15 -48.53
CA ASP A 9 -62.12 29.52 -48.63
C ASP A 9 -61.66 29.09 -47.27
N MET A 10 -61.44 27.79 -47.10
CA MET A 10 -60.74 27.22 -45.96
C MET A 10 -59.26 27.02 -46.34
N SER A 11 -58.44 28.03 -46.10
CA SER A 11 -56.98 27.86 -46.03
C SER A 11 -56.61 27.53 -44.57
N GLY A 12 -56.48 26.25 -44.32
CA GLY A 12 -56.02 25.79 -43.01
C GLY A 12 -54.51 25.80 -42.94
N ASP A 13 -53.95 26.83 -42.41
CA ASP A 13 -52.55 26.86 -41.99
C ASP A 13 -52.44 26.14 -40.64
N LYS A 14 -52.04 24.87 -40.70
CA LYS A 14 -51.61 24.10 -39.54
C LYS A 14 -50.18 24.48 -39.19
N THR A 15 -50.03 25.56 -38.47
CA THR A 15 -48.78 25.81 -37.73
C THR A 15 -48.63 24.69 -36.69
N LEU A 16 -47.69 23.80 -36.97
CA LEU A 16 -47.16 22.86 -35.98
C LEU A 16 -46.49 23.65 -34.85
N SER A 17 -47.29 24.00 -33.84
CA SER A 17 -46.80 24.50 -32.58
C SER A 17 -45.88 23.41 -31.96
N GLY A 18 -44.59 23.55 -32.17
CA GLY A 18 -43.59 22.78 -31.46
C GLY A 18 -43.79 23.01 -29.97
N GLY A 19 -44.27 21.97 -29.28
CA GLY A 19 -44.38 21.97 -27.81
C GLY A 19 -43.01 22.08 -27.19
N GLY A 20 -42.50 23.29 -27.12
CA GLY A 20 -41.40 23.61 -26.24
C GLY A 20 -41.87 23.39 -24.81
N PHE A 21 -41.30 22.40 -24.14
CA PHE A 21 -41.46 22.21 -22.70
C PHE A 21 -40.93 23.48 -22.03
N ASN A 22 -41.85 24.41 -21.79
CA ASN A 22 -41.57 25.64 -21.01
C ASN A 22 -41.49 25.20 -19.54
N ILE A 23 -40.39 24.57 -19.18
CA ILE A 23 -40.13 24.10 -17.81
C ILE A 23 -39.70 25.35 -17.02
N ASN A 24 -40.61 25.93 -16.28
CA ASN A 24 -40.26 26.98 -15.33
C ASN A 24 -39.32 26.41 -14.26
N PRO A 25 -38.13 26.96 -14.07
CA PRO A 25 -37.20 26.47 -13.05
C PRO A 25 -37.81 26.52 -11.64
N VAL A 26 -38.74 27.43 -11.39
CA VAL A 26 -39.47 27.56 -10.12
C VAL A 26 -40.37 26.36 -9.86
N ASP A 27 -41.05 25.84 -10.89
CA ASP A 27 -41.94 24.66 -10.75
C ASP A 27 -41.14 23.38 -10.45
N ILE A 28 -39.94 23.26 -11.01
CA ILE A 28 -39.02 22.15 -10.71
C ILE A 28 -38.56 22.22 -9.24
N ILE A 29 -38.19 23.42 -8.75
CA ILE A 29 -37.78 23.64 -7.39
C ILE A 29 -38.92 23.34 -6.41
N MET A 30 -40.13 23.79 -6.68
CA MET A 30 -41.29 23.48 -5.85
C MET A 30 -41.63 21.98 -5.84
N TYR A 31 -41.50 21.29 -6.97
CA TYR A 31 -41.71 19.85 -7.05
C TYR A 31 -40.62 19.08 -6.26
N LEU A 32 -39.37 19.50 -6.37
CA LEU A 32 -38.26 18.93 -5.58
C LEU A 32 -38.50 19.17 -4.06
N LEU A 33 -38.88 20.34 -3.67
CA LEU A 33 -39.21 20.67 -2.28
C LEU A 33 -40.41 19.88 -1.75
N SER A 34 -41.44 19.63 -2.57
CA SER A 34 -42.57 18.78 -2.22
C SER A 34 -42.20 17.31 -1.97
N LYS A 35 -41.12 16.82 -2.59
CA LYS A 35 -40.61 15.43 -2.48
C LYS A 35 -39.32 15.34 -1.67
N TRP A 36 -39.04 16.33 -0.82
CA TRP A 36 -37.80 16.43 -0.06
C TRP A 36 -37.43 15.16 0.74
N TYR A 37 -38.42 14.41 1.23
CA TYR A 37 -38.21 13.18 1.98
C TYR A 37 -37.53 12.08 1.14
N TRP A 38 -37.78 12.00 -0.18
CA TRP A 38 -37.06 11.08 -1.08
C TRP A 38 -35.61 11.49 -1.23
N PHE A 39 -35.34 12.80 -1.26
CA PHE A 39 -33.98 13.32 -1.31
C PHE A 39 -33.22 12.99 -0.03
N VAL A 40 -33.84 13.21 1.14
CA VAL A 40 -33.26 12.86 2.44
C VAL A 40 -33.02 11.36 2.55
N LEU A 41 -33.97 10.53 2.09
CA LEU A 41 -33.81 9.09 2.09
C LEU A 41 -32.62 8.67 1.20
N SER A 42 -32.49 9.24 0.02
CA SER A 42 -31.38 8.97 -0.90
C SER A 42 -30.04 9.38 -0.30
N VAL A 43 -29.93 10.60 0.23
CA VAL A 43 -28.72 11.10 0.87
C VAL A 43 -28.35 10.25 2.08
N SER A 44 -29.32 9.84 2.90
CA SER A 44 -29.08 8.97 4.06
C SER A 44 -28.57 7.59 3.65
N LEU A 45 -29.12 7.01 2.58
CA LEU A 45 -28.71 5.69 2.08
C LEU A 45 -27.29 5.74 1.48
N PHE A 46 -27.02 6.73 0.62
CA PHE A 46 -25.69 6.88 0.04
C PHE A 46 -24.65 7.34 1.06
N GLY A 47 -25.04 8.23 2.00
CA GLY A 47 -24.17 8.66 3.10
C GLY A 47 -23.82 7.50 4.05
N GLY A 48 -24.81 6.67 4.39
CA GLY A 48 -24.61 5.46 5.20
C GLY A 48 -23.70 4.45 4.49
N TYR A 49 -23.89 4.23 3.19
CA TYR A 49 -23.02 3.37 2.39
C TYR A 49 -21.58 3.92 2.32
N ALA A 50 -21.42 5.22 2.06
CA ALA A 50 -20.12 5.87 2.02
C ALA A 50 -19.40 5.78 3.38
N TRP A 51 -20.13 6.02 4.48
CA TRP A 51 -19.61 5.86 5.84
C TRP A 51 -19.16 4.43 6.11
N TYR A 52 -19.95 3.43 5.71
CA TYR A 52 -19.60 2.01 5.86
C TYR A 52 -18.33 1.65 5.09
N GLN A 53 -18.18 2.13 3.86
CA GLN A 53 -16.96 1.94 3.08
C GLN A 53 -15.75 2.61 3.72
N TYR A 54 -15.93 3.84 4.21
CA TYR A 54 -14.87 4.57 4.91
C TYR A 54 -14.46 3.87 6.22
N ALA A 55 -15.42 3.31 6.95
CA ALA A 55 -15.15 2.60 8.21
C ALA A 55 -14.32 1.33 8.03
N LYS A 56 -14.31 0.73 6.82
CA LYS A 56 -13.50 -0.46 6.49
C LYS A 56 -12.07 -0.16 6.06
N LEU A 57 -11.78 1.08 5.67
CA LEU A 57 -10.46 1.41 5.15
C LEU A 57 -9.42 1.34 6.28
N PRO A 58 -8.32 0.58 6.09
CA PRO A 58 -7.23 0.55 7.05
C PRO A 58 -6.54 1.91 7.15
N PHE A 59 -5.97 2.23 8.29
CA PHE A 59 -5.18 3.43 8.48
C PHE A 59 -3.85 3.29 7.74
N ILE A 60 -3.48 4.34 7.01
CA ILE A 60 -2.19 4.45 6.33
C ILE A 60 -1.38 5.52 7.08
N TYR A 61 -0.21 5.12 7.54
CA TYR A 61 0.73 5.98 8.23
C TYR A 61 1.88 6.35 7.30
N SER A 62 2.50 7.50 7.52
CA SER A 62 3.70 7.91 6.83
C SER A 62 4.82 8.13 7.84
N ARG A 63 5.99 7.54 7.58
CA ARG A 63 7.23 7.79 8.32
C ARG A 63 8.26 8.38 7.38
N SER A 64 9.13 9.22 7.91
CA SER A 64 10.18 9.85 7.12
C SER A 64 11.54 9.73 7.81
N ALA A 65 12.57 9.61 6.99
CA ALA A 65 13.96 9.62 7.39
C ALA A 65 14.73 10.63 6.53
N THR A 66 15.76 11.22 7.08
CA THR A 66 16.62 12.18 6.37
C THR A 66 18.00 11.56 6.20
N VAL A 67 18.50 11.57 4.98
CA VAL A 67 19.82 11.04 4.62
C VAL A 67 20.64 12.13 3.98
N MET A 68 21.87 12.31 4.47
CA MET A 68 22.86 13.19 3.86
C MET A 68 23.80 12.35 2.98
N ILE A 69 23.85 12.67 1.70
CA ILE A 69 24.79 12.07 0.76
C ILE A 69 26.11 12.83 0.84
N LYS A 70 27.17 12.13 1.21
CA LYS A 70 28.50 12.70 1.19
C LYS A 70 29.21 12.34 -0.12
N ASP A 71 29.45 13.34 -0.97
CA ASP A 71 30.27 13.15 -2.15
C ASP A 71 31.71 12.82 -1.74
N ALA A 72 32.15 11.61 -2.05
CA ALA A 72 33.53 11.19 -1.79
C ALA A 72 34.56 11.94 -2.67
N TYR A 73 34.09 12.66 -3.66
CA TYR A 73 34.93 13.35 -4.65
C TYR A 73 35.28 14.81 -4.29
N SER A 74 34.66 15.39 -3.26
CA SER A 74 34.89 16.78 -2.89
C SER A 74 36.27 17.05 -2.26
N ASN A 75 37.05 16.03 -1.92
CA ASN A 75 38.23 16.22 -1.11
C ASN A 75 39.59 16.17 -1.85
N ASN A 76 39.68 15.93 -3.17
CA ASN A 76 41.03 15.69 -3.73
C ASN A 76 41.34 16.11 -5.14
N ILE A 77 40.72 17.08 -5.76
CA ILE A 77 41.26 17.63 -7.01
C ILE A 77 41.19 19.16 -6.99
N GLY A 78 42.38 19.72 -6.96
CA GLY A 78 42.86 21.09 -7.16
C GLY A 78 41.87 22.18 -7.55
N ARG A 79 41.96 23.28 -6.82
CA ARG A 79 41.39 24.61 -7.00
C ARG A 79 41.48 25.21 -8.43
N GLY A 80 41.06 24.50 -9.47
CA GLY A 80 41.29 25.02 -10.83
C GLY A 80 40.16 24.85 -11.85
N LEU A 81 39.14 24.01 -11.60
CA LEU A 81 38.11 23.70 -12.61
C LEU A 81 36.67 23.77 -12.08
N ASP A 82 36.40 24.78 -11.28
CA ASP A 82 35.04 25.03 -10.69
C ASP A 82 34.01 25.53 -11.73
N ARG A 83 34.13 25.17 -13.02
CA ARG A 83 33.21 25.65 -14.06
C ARG A 83 32.18 24.63 -14.53
N PHE A 84 32.10 23.45 -13.92
CA PHE A 84 31.09 22.44 -14.28
C PHE A 84 30.30 21.94 -13.06
N ASN A 85 29.44 22.81 -12.57
CA ASN A 85 28.45 22.50 -11.50
C ASN A 85 27.42 21.46 -11.93
N THR A 86 27.59 20.84 -13.09
CA THR A 86 26.70 19.81 -13.65
C THR A 86 26.90 18.44 -13.01
N TYR A 87 28.04 18.19 -12.37
CA TYR A 87 28.35 16.88 -11.78
C TYR A 87 27.63 16.61 -10.45
N SER A 88 27.26 17.64 -9.69
CA SER A 88 26.57 17.47 -8.40
C SER A 88 25.14 16.98 -8.59
N TYR A 89 24.42 17.50 -9.57
CA TYR A 89 23.04 17.09 -9.87
C TYR A 89 22.93 15.65 -10.36
N THR A 90 23.85 15.21 -11.19
CA THR A 90 23.88 13.83 -11.69
C THR A 90 24.12 12.81 -10.58
N ASN A 91 24.92 13.14 -9.58
CA ASN A 91 25.19 12.25 -8.45
C ASN A 91 23.96 12.06 -7.59
N VAL A 92 23.28 13.14 -7.18
CA VAL A 92 22.08 13.03 -6.31
C VAL A 92 20.94 12.28 -7.01
N SER A 93 20.74 12.52 -8.31
CA SER A 93 19.73 11.79 -9.09
C SER A 93 20.05 10.30 -9.20
N ASN A 94 21.32 9.93 -9.34
CA ASN A 94 21.74 8.54 -9.36
C ASN A 94 21.53 7.86 -8.00
N GLU A 95 21.80 8.56 -6.90
CA GLU A 95 21.56 8.05 -5.56
C GLU A 95 20.06 7.84 -5.29
N ILE A 96 19.19 8.75 -5.76
CA ILE A 96 17.73 8.55 -5.69
C ILE A 96 17.32 7.28 -6.43
N LEU A 97 17.85 7.06 -7.65
CA LEU A 97 17.58 5.85 -8.43
C LEU A 97 18.10 4.60 -7.74
N GLN A 98 19.25 4.68 -7.06
CA GLN A 98 19.79 3.57 -6.28
C GLN A 98 18.90 3.22 -5.09
N PHE A 99 18.42 4.19 -4.32
CA PHE A 99 17.43 3.97 -3.26
C PHE A 99 16.12 3.37 -3.78
N GLN A 100 15.72 3.69 -5.00
CA GLN A 100 14.56 3.11 -5.67
C GLN A 100 14.84 1.78 -6.36
N SER A 101 16.05 1.24 -6.24
CA SER A 101 16.41 -0.05 -6.84
C SER A 101 15.58 -1.18 -6.27
N HIS A 102 15.02 -2.01 -7.18
CA HIS A 102 14.26 -3.20 -6.79
C HIS A 102 15.12 -4.20 -6.00
N LYS A 103 16.39 -4.37 -6.41
CA LYS A 103 17.35 -5.24 -5.73
C LYS A 103 17.56 -4.82 -4.28
N LEU A 104 17.78 -3.52 -4.06
CA LEU A 104 18.01 -2.98 -2.73
C LEU A 104 16.78 -3.18 -1.82
N MET A 105 15.59 -2.90 -2.35
CA MET A 105 14.34 -3.11 -1.59
C MET A 105 14.08 -4.59 -1.31
N ARG A 106 14.41 -5.48 -2.24
CA ARG A 106 14.31 -6.93 -2.05
C ARG A 106 15.22 -7.40 -0.89
N ASP A 107 16.46 -6.90 -0.82
CA ASP A 107 17.37 -7.21 0.28
C ASP A 107 16.83 -6.71 1.63
N VAL A 108 16.18 -5.53 1.65
CA VAL A 108 15.48 -5.00 2.82
C VAL A 108 14.36 -5.94 3.28
N VAL A 109 13.50 -6.36 2.36
CA VAL A 109 12.38 -7.28 2.65
C VAL A 109 12.89 -8.60 3.22
N ASN A 110 13.94 -9.16 2.61
CA ASN A 110 14.55 -10.44 3.06
C ASN A 110 15.13 -10.31 4.48
N ARG A 111 15.86 -9.25 4.78
CA ARG A 111 16.49 -9.07 6.09
C ARG A 111 15.48 -8.84 7.21
N LEU A 112 14.40 -8.13 6.91
CA LEU A 112 13.33 -7.86 7.87
C LEU A 112 12.28 -8.97 7.94
N HIS A 113 12.29 -9.92 7.00
CA HIS A 113 11.19 -10.87 6.78
C HIS A 113 9.84 -10.15 6.66
N ALA A 114 9.84 -8.97 6.02
CA ALA A 114 8.68 -8.09 5.91
C ALA A 114 7.64 -8.58 4.90
N ASN A 115 7.90 -9.73 4.28
CA ASN A 115 6.97 -10.41 3.37
C ASN A 115 5.86 -11.20 4.10
N VAL A 116 5.88 -11.25 5.44
CA VAL A 116 4.84 -11.88 6.27
C VAL A 116 4.14 -10.81 7.10
N CYS A 117 2.83 -10.63 6.85
CA CYS A 117 1.97 -9.67 7.53
C CYS A 117 1.06 -10.37 8.52
N TYR A 118 0.88 -9.80 9.70
CA TYR A 118 0.01 -10.29 10.77
C TYR A 118 -1.15 -9.34 10.97
N LEU A 119 -2.33 -9.74 10.55
CA LEU A 119 -3.51 -8.89 10.51
C LEU A 119 -4.55 -9.38 11.53
N ILE A 120 -5.15 -8.44 12.23
CA ILE A 120 -6.34 -8.69 13.04
C ILE A 120 -7.50 -7.84 12.53
N MET A 121 -8.71 -8.32 12.79
CA MET A 121 -9.90 -7.52 12.55
C MET A 121 -10.23 -6.76 13.85
N ASP A 122 -10.04 -5.45 13.85
CA ASP A 122 -10.49 -4.55 14.90
C ASP A 122 -11.79 -3.89 14.42
N ASP A 123 -12.91 -4.30 14.99
CA ASP A 123 -14.28 -3.97 14.54
C ASP A 123 -14.48 -4.24 13.04
N LEU A 124 -14.37 -3.22 12.20
CA LEU A 124 -14.58 -3.28 10.74
C LEU A 124 -13.28 -3.10 9.93
N ARG A 125 -12.14 -2.90 10.60
CA ARG A 125 -10.84 -2.60 9.95
C ARG A 125 -9.85 -3.70 10.17
N GLU A 126 -9.02 -3.94 9.15
CA GLU A 126 -7.82 -4.75 9.31
C GLU A 126 -6.71 -3.88 9.92
N GLU A 127 -6.11 -4.36 11.01
CA GLU A 127 -4.96 -3.74 11.66
C GLU A 127 -3.75 -4.66 11.55
N GLU A 128 -2.60 -4.11 11.19
CA GLU A 128 -1.32 -4.81 11.10
C GLU A 128 -0.60 -4.79 12.46
N LEU A 129 -0.35 -5.95 13.02
CA LEU A 129 0.35 -6.09 14.30
C LEU A 129 1.87 -5.98 14.18
N TYR A 130 2.43 -6.38 13.04
CA TYR A 130 3.88 -6.44 12.77
C TYR A 130 4.66 -7.06 13.94
N THR A 131 5.48 -6.26 14.67
CA THR A 131 6.29 -6.74 15.80
C THR A 131 5.48 -7.10 17.04
N GLN A 132 4.24 -6.61 17.17
CA GLN A 132 3.36 -6.88 18.32
C GLN A 132 2.52 -8.14 18.16
N ALA A 133 2.71 -8.88 17.07
CA ALA A 133 2.03 -10.14 16.85
C ALA A 133 2.36 -11.14 17.97
N PRO A 134 1.36 -11.85 18.54
CA PRO A 134 1.60 -12.81 19.62
C PRO A 134 2.31 -14.08 19.16
N VAL A 135 2.26 -14.37 17.86
CA VAL A 135 2.91 -15.53 17.25
C VAL A 135 3.76 -15.10 16.09
N LYS A 136 4.87 -15.79 15.90
CA LYS A 136 5.71 -15.69 14.69
C LYS A 136 5.56 -16.98 13.91
N VAL A 137 5.26 -16.84 12.63
CA VAL A 137 5.18 -17.98 11.70
C VAL A 137 6.40 -18.00 10.82
N SER A 138 7.07 -19.14 10.77
CA SER A 138 8.21 -19.39 9.88
C SER A 138 7.90 -20.53 8.93
N PHE A 139 8.46 -20.42 7.74
CA PHE A 139 8.29 -21.35 6.63
C PHE A 139 9.64 -21.94 6.29
N PRO A 140 9.99 -23.14 6.85
CA PRO A 140 11.32 -23.76 6.66
C PRO A 140 11.62 -24.18 5.22
N GLU A 141 10.61 -24.45 4.42
CA GLU A 141 10.72 -24.73 2.99
C GLU A 141 10.42 -23.43 2.24
N GLU A 142 11.48 -22.70 1.88
CA GLU A 142 11.37 -21.41 1.18
C GLU A 142 10.98 -21.60 -0.29
N GLU A 143 9.70 -21.71 -0.56
CA GLU A 143 9.15 -21.35 -1.88
C GLU A 143 8.77 -19.87 -1.85
N ASP A 144 9.73 -19.00 -2.17
CA ASP A 144 9.59 -17.53 -2.11
C ASP A 144 8.55 -16.96 -3.10
N HIS A 145 8.01 -17.81 -3.97
CA HIS A 145 7.12 -17.41 -5.06
C HIS A 145 5.64 -17.55 -4.75
N LEU A 146 5.26 -18.09 -3.59
CA LEU A 146 3.86 -18.34 -3.27
C LEU A 146 3.27 -17.24 -2.40
N ASP A 147 2.27 -16.56 -2.94
CA ASP A 147 1.40 -15.66 -2.19
C ASP A 147 0.26 -16.50 -1.59
N PHE A 148 0.10 -16.47 -0.29
CA PHE A 148 -1.00 -17.15 0.40
C PHE A 148 -1.39 -16.45 1.70
N SER A 149 -2.57 -16.80 2.19
CA SER A 149 -3.04 -16.40 3.52
C SER A 149 -3.56 -17.60 4.29
N LEU A 150 -3.47 -17.50 5.59
CA LEU A 150 -4.02 -18.48 6.53
C LEU A 150 -4.47 -17.76 7.81
N THR A 151 -5.39 -18.35 8.54
CA THR A 151 -5.84 -17.84 9.83
C THR A 151 -5.27 -18.71 10.95
N VAL A 152 -4.57 -18.08 11.89
CA VAL A 152 -4.09 -18.73 13.11
C VAL A 152 -4.95 -18.30 14.28
N ARG A 153 -5.47 -19.26 15.05
CA ARG A 153 -6.21 -19.02 16.27
C ARG A 153 -5.53 -19.73 17.44
N ILE A 154 -5.18 -18.97 18.45
CA ILE A 154 -4.58 -19.51 19.67
C ILE A 154 -5.68 -20.13 20.52
N LEU A 155 -5.63 -21.44 20.78
CA LEU A 155 -6.62 -22.14 21.57
C LEU A 155 -6.29 -22.09 23.07
N ASN A 156 -5.03 -22.29 23.40
CA ASN A 156 -4.50 -22.26 24.77
C ASN A 156 -2.99 -22.02 24.71
N ARG A 157 -2.30 -22.04 25.86
CA ARG A 157 -0.86 -21.75 25.95
C ARG A 157 0.05 -22.70 25.17
N LYS A 158 -0.46 -23.81 24.66
CA LYS A 158 0.34 -24.83 23.98
C LYS A 158 -0.14 -25.14 22.57
N GLN A 159 -1.37 -24.79 22.23
CA GLN A 159 -2.01 -25.24 21.01
C GLN A 159 -2.54 -24.07 20.18
N VAL A 160 -2.36 -24.19 18.88
CA VAL A 160 -2.88 -23.30 17.87
C VAL A 160 -3.69 -24.08 16.85
N ARG A 161 -4.67 -23.41 16.27
CA ARG A 161 -5.48 -23.89 15.16
C ARG A 161 -5.18 -23.06 13.94
N LEU A 162 -4.85 -23.73 12.82
CA LEU A 162 -4.68 -23.12 11.52
C LEU A 162 -5.89 -23.47 10.67
N SER A 163 -6.45 -22.47 9.99
CA SER A 163 -7.60 -22.60 9.11
C SER A 163 -7.51 -21.60 7.95
N ASP A 164 -8.49 -21.65 7.04
CA ASP A 164 -8.70 -20.66 5.97
C ASP A 164 -7.47 -20.46 5.06
N PHE A 165 -6.85 -21.58 4.66
CA PHE A 165 -5.75 -21.54 3.70
C PHE A 165 -6.27 -21.08 2.33
N SER A 166 -5.71 -19.99 1.77
CA SER A 166 -6.17 -19.43 0.50
C SER A 166 -5.86 -20.27 -0.73
N THR A 167 -5.04 -21.31 -0.57
CA THR A 167 -4.59 -22.18 -1.69
C THR A 167 -5.58 -23.28 -2.01
N ASP A 168 -6.42 -23.69 -1.05
CA ASP A 168 -7.36 -24.80 -1.22
C ASP A 168 -8.81 -24.37 -1.08
N ALA A 169 -9.65 -24.83 -2.02
CA ALA A 169 -11.10 -24.68 -1.96
C ALA A 169 -11.75 -25.50 -0.82
N THR A 170 -10.98 -26.34 -0.13
CA THR A 170 -11.43 -27.20 0.98
C THR A 170 -11.03 -26.56 2.28
N SER A 171 -11.99 -26.38 3.21
CA SER A 171 -11.76 -25.83 4.54
C SER A 171 -10.98 -26.81 5.42
N ILE A 172 -9.67 -26.88 5.23
CA ILE A 172 -8.79 -27.71 6.05
C ILE A 172 -8.53 -26.97 7.36
N THR A 173 -8.76 -27.63 8.49
CA THR A 173 -8.43 -27.12 9.82
C THR A 173 -7.39 -28.05 10.46
N LEU A 174 -6.25 -27.49 10.83
CA LEU A 174 -5.15 -28.20 11.47
C LEU A 174 -5.01 -27.68 12.91
N THR A 175 -4.84 -28.60 13.86
CA THR A 175 -4.52 -28.23 15.26
C THR A 175 -3.16 -28.82 15.60
N ALA A 176 -2.27 -28.00 16.13
CA ALA A 176 -0.91 -28.41 16.47
C ALA A 176 -0.41 -27.70 17.72
N ASN A 177 0.69 -28.19 18.28
CA ASN A 177 1.35 -27.51 19.37
C ASN A 177 2.27 -26.39 18.85
N LEU A 178 2.48 -25.39 19.70
CA LEU A 178 3.45 -24.33 19.44
C LEU A 178 4.87 -24.92 19.34
N GLY A 179 5.61 -24.48 18.32
CA GLY A 179 6.97 -24.93 18.05
C GLY A 179 7.06 -26.21 17.20
N ASP A 180 5.97 -26.94 17.02
CA ASP A 180 5.96 -28.13 16.16
C ASP A 180 5.96 -27.75 14.67
N THR A 181 6.58 -28.59 13.84
CA THR A 181 6.51 -28.47 12.38
C THR A 181 5.20 -29.08 11.90
N ILE A 182 4.38 -28.29 11.27
CA ILE A 182 3.05 -28.64 10.78
C ILE A 182 3.11 -28.81 9.27
N GLN A 183 2.67 -29.99 8.78
CA GLN A 183 2.44 -30.18 7.35
C GLN A 183 1.13 -29.53 6.95
N SER A 184 1.16 -28.53 6.08
CA SER A 184 0.00 -27.79 5.61
C SER A 184 -0.08 -27.80 4.08
N PRO A 185 -1.22 -27.41 3.49
CA PRO A 185 -1.36 -27.28 2.04
C PRO A 185 -0.37 -26.30 1.39
N VAL A 186 0.17 -25.37 2.18
CA VAL A 186 1.13 -24.34 1.75
C VAL A 186 2.57 -24.65 2.14
N GLY A 187 2.85 -25.92 2.49
CA GLY A 187 4.18 -26.38 2.92
C GLY A 187 4.33 -26.56 4.42
N LYS A 188 5.56 -26.70 4.88
CA LYS A 188 5.87 -26.84 6.31
C LYS A 188 5.78 -25.49 7.01
N ILE A 189 5.03 -25.45 8.11
CA ILE A 189 4.82 -24.25 8.92
C ILE A 189 5.27 -24.53 10.35
N VAL A 190 5.97 -23.59 10.96
CA VAL A 190 6.28 -23.57 12.39
C VAL A 190 5.70 -22.31 13.01
N VAL A 191 4.86 -22.47 14.03
CA VAL A 191 4.25 -21.35 14.78
C VAL A 191 4.94 -21.25 16.14
N SER A 192 5.64 -20.16 16.38
CA SER A 192 6.37 -19.91 17.63
C SER A 192 5.74 -18.75 18.40
N PRO A 193 5.68 -18.81 19.75
CA PRO A 193 5.19 -17.69 20.54
C PRO A 193 6.20 -16.55 20.56
N THR A 194 5.71 -15.31 20.62
CA THR A 194 6.53 -14.10 20.79
C THR A 194 6.46 -13.59 22.23
N LEU A 195 7.13 -12.46 22.50
CA LEU A 195 7.04 -11.77 23.78
C LEU A 195 5.63 -11.22 24.08
N TYR A 196 4.82 -11.02 23.05
CA TYR A 196 3.44 -10.53 23.16
C TYR A 196 2.40 -11.63 23.32
N TYR A 197 2.85 -12.89 23.50
CA TYR A 197 1.99 -14.04 23.70
C TYR A 197 1.34 -13.99 25.09
N THR A 198 0.07 -13.57 25.15
CA THR A 198 -0.70 -13.42 26.38
C THR A 198 -2.09 -14.04 26.25
N ASP A 199 -2.73 -14.31 27.38
CA ASP A 199 -4.07 -14.91 27.43
C ASP A 199 -5.15 -14.04 26.73
N LYS A 200 -4.87 -12.73 26.52
CA LYS A 200 -5.72 -11.80 25.77
C LYS A 200 -5.99 -12.25 24.32
N TRP A 201 -5.05 -12.98 23.73
CA TRP A 201 -5.11 -13.40 22.34
C TRP A 201 -5.82 -14.75 22.13
N PHE A 202 -6.28 -15.40 23.21
CA PHE A 202 -6.99 -16.68 23.07
C PHE A 202 -8.28 -16.50 22.28
N ASN A 203 -8.50 -17.40 21.32
CA ASN A 203 -9.61 -17.41 20.38
C ASN A 203 -9.71 -16.22 19.42
N THR A 204 -8.80 -15.25 19.48
CA THR A 204 -8.73 -14.17 18.49
C THR A 204 -8.17 -14.71 17.16
N PRO A 205 -8.88 -14.56 16.03
CA PRO A 205 -8.35 -14.94 14.73
C PRO A 205 -7.27 -13.94 14.29
N ILE A 206 -6.11 -14.45 13.92
CA ILE A 206 -5.00 -13.67 13.38
C ILE A 206 -4.80 -14.15 11.95
N THR A 207 -5.06 -13.28 10.99
CA THR A 207 -4.83 -13.57 9.57
C THR A 207 -3.37 -13.31 9.24
N ILE A 208 -2.68 -14.35 8.80
CA ILE A 208 -1.31 -14.27 8.33
C ILE A 208 -1.33 -14.25 6.82
N ARG A 209 -0.78 -13.19 6.23
CA ARG A 209 -0.65 -13.04 4.79
C ARG A 209 0.83 -13.06 4.44
N ARG A 210 1.25 -14.06 3.68
CA ARG A 210 2.58 -14.10 3.08
C ARG A 210 2.49 -13.67 1.63
N GLN A 211 3.36 -12.75 1.25
CA GLN A 211 3.54 -12.33 -0.13
C GLN A 211 4.94 -12.72 -0.60
N SER A 212 5.14 -12.86 -1.91
CA SER A 212 6.48 -13.07 -2.44
C SER A 212 7.38 -11.87 -2.12
N THR A 213 8.66 -12.11 -1.95
CA THR A 213 9.64 -11.04 -1.67
C THR A 213 9.62 -9.97 -2.77
N ASP A 214 9.45 -10.37 -4.03
CA ASP A 214 9.39 -9.45 -5.17
C ASP A 214 8.11 -8.59 -5.17
N THR A 215 6.97 -9.18 -4.82
CA THR A 215 5.70 -8.44 -4.67
C THR A 215 5.80 -7.41 -3.56
N MET A 216 6.31 -7.80 -2.39
CA MET A 216 6.47 -6.88 -1.27
C MET A 216 7.51 -5.78 -1.54
N ALA A 217 8.64 -6.12 -2.18
CA ALA A 217 9.63 -5.13 -2.59
C ALA A 217 9.05 -4.11 -3.58
N SER A 218 8.23 -4.56 -4.53
CA SER A 218 7.53 -3.67 -5.46
C SER A 218 6.52 -2.77 -4.75
N LEU A 219 5.79 -3.30 -3.76
CA LEU A 219 4.84 -2.55 -2.94
C LEU A 219 5.55 -1.45 -2.13
N PHE A 220 6.62 -1.79 -1.40
CA PHE A 220 7.37 -0.79 -0.64
C PHE A 220 8.00 0.26 -1.55
N ARG A 221 8.54 -0.14 -2.71
CA ARG A 221 9.08 0.80 -3.69
C ARG A 221 8.03 1.77 -4.23
N SER A 222 6.81 1.32 -4.49
CA SER A 222 5.71 2.19 -4.96
C SER A 222 5.23 3.16 -3.88
N ASN A 223 5.34 2.77 -2.60
CA ASN A 223 4.95 3.58 -1.44
C ASN A 223 6.08 4.47 -0.92
N LEU A 224 7.31 4.27 -1.42
CA LEU A 224 8.48 5.07 -1.06
C LEU A 224 8.52 6.33 -1.92
N ASN A 225 8.48 7.48 -1.25
CA ASN A 225 8.70 8.78 -1.88
C ASN A 225 10.05 9.33 -1.45
N ILE A 226 10.86 9.75 -2.41
CA ILE A 226 12.17 10.35 -2.17
C ILE A 226 12.17 11.73 -2.78
N SER A 227 12.51 12.73 -1.98
CA SER A 227 12.64 14.12 -2.42
C SER A 227 13.91 14.74 -1.88
N GLN A 228 14.46 15.67 -2.65
CA GLN A 228 15.60 16.47 -2.23
C GLN A 228 15.12 17.63 -1.35
N ALA A 229 15.88 17.99 -0.32
CA ALA A 229 15.50 19.04 0.63
C ALA A 229 15.40 20.41 -0.04
N GLU A 230 16.38 20.72 -0.91
CA GLU A 230 16.44 21.89 -1.78
C GLU A 230 17.14 21.49 -3.08
N ASN A 231 16.96 22.28 -4.14
CA ASN A 231 17.45 21.95 -5.48
C ASN A 231 18.94 21.62 -5.58
N ASP A 232 19.77 22.04 -4.65
CA ASP A 232 21.22 21.84 -4.64
C ASP A 232 21.73 21.14 -3.37
N ALA A 233 20.81 20.65 -2.51
CA ALA A 233 21.20 20.03 -1.27
C ALA A 233 21.56 18.55 -1.45
N SER A 234 22.65 18.11 -0.81
CA SER A 234 23.01 16.68 -0.68
C SER A 234 22.17 15.97 0.40
N ILE A 235 20.99 16.50 0.70
CA ILE A 235 20.07 15.97 1.73
C ILE A 235 18.83 15.43 1.03
N LEU A 236 18.54 14.15 1.28
CA LEU A 236 17.33 13.47 0.81
C LEU A 236 16.35 13.23 1.95
N TYR A 237 15.09 13.47 1.70
CA TYR A 237 13.96 13.05 2.51
C TYR A 237 13.36 11.77 1.92
N LEU A 238 13.44 10.69 2.66
CA LEU A 238 12.78 9.43 2.34
C LEU A 238 11.49 9.35 3.15
N SER A 239 10.37 9.10 2.50
CA SER A 239 9.07 8.93 3.17
C SER A 239 8.42 7.65 2.68
N LEU A 240 8.02 6.79 3.61
CA LEU A 240 7.34 5.53 3.32
C LEU A 240 5.93 5.53 3.92
N ARG A 241 4.95 5.12 3.10
CA ARG A 241 3.56 4.90 3.53
C ARG A 241 3.34 3.42 3.80
N ASP A 242 2.82 3.10 4.99
CA ASP A 242 2.53 1.72 5.39
C ASP A 242 1.35 1.67 6.37
N TYR A 243 0.79 0.48 6.54
CA TYR A 243 -0.26 0.19 7.52
C TYR A 243 0.29 0.09 8.95
N SER A 244 1.58 -0.17 9.14
CA SER A 244 2.27 -0.19 10.43
C SER A 244 3.35 0.89 10.50
N THR A 245 3.28 1.73 11.53
CA THR A 245 4.30 2.76 11.77
C THR A 245 5.67 2.16 12.09
N ALA A 246 5.71 1.06 12.84
CA ALA A 246 6.94 0.36 13.19
C ALA A 246 7.58 -0.28 11.96
N ARG A 247 6.78 -0.94 11.09
CA ARG A 247 7.31 -1.51 9.86
C ARG A 247 7.86 -0.46 8.91
N ALA A 248 7.14 0.67 8.76
CA ALA A 248 7.63 1.78 7.93
C ALA A 248 8.99 2.31 8.41
N GLU A 249 9.16 2.43 9.73
CA GLU A 249 10.41 2.89 10.33
C GLU A 249 11.54 1.86 10.14
N ASP A 250 11.27 0.58 10.40
CA ASP A 250 12.24 -0.49 10.21
C ASP A 250 12.68 -0.62 8.75
N VAL A 251 11.74 -0.51 7.80
CA VAL A 251 12.04 -0.55 6.37
C VAL A 251 12.92 0.62 5.96
N LEU A 252 12.63 1.85 6.41
CA LEU A 252 13.46 3.01 6.10
C LEU A 252 14.87 2.88 6.71
N ASN A 253 14.99 2.45 7.96
CA ASN A 253 16.27 2.26 8.62
C ASN A 253 17.10 1.14 7.96
N MET A 254 16.44 0.03 7.61
CA MET A 254 17.10 -1.07 6.91
C MET A 254 17.51 -0.67 5.49
N LEU A 255 16.68 0.12 4.79
CA LEU A 255 16.99 0.64 3.46
C LEU A 255 18.27 1.48 3.47
N ILE A 256 18.39 2.37 4.45
CA ILE A 256 19.61 3.19 4.64
C ILE A 256 20.81 2.30 4.97
N THR A 257 20.62 1.28 5.79
CA THR A 257 21.69 0.34 6.16
C THR A 257 22.19 -0.44 4.94
N VAL A 258 21.30 -1.05 4.18
CA VAL A 258 21.64 -1.84 2.99
C VAL A 258 22.29 -0.95 1.92
N TYR A 259 21.77 0.27 1.72
CA TYR A 259 22.36 1.25 0.82
C TYR A 259 23.82 1.57 1.23
N ASN A 260 24.07 1.85 2.50
CA ASN A 260 25.42 2.14 2.99
C ASN A 260 26.36 0.95 2.79
N GLU A 261 25.91 -0.27 3.08
CA GLU A 261 26.70 -1.49 2.87
C GLU A 261 27.05 -1.71 1.40
N GLU A 262 26.07 -1.53 0.49
CA GLU A 262 26.29 -1.67 -0.95
C GLU A 262 27.29 -0.61 -1.46
N THR A 263 27.13 0.63 -1.03
CA THR A 263 28.05 1.74 -1.38
C THR A 263 29.50 1.45 -0.89
N ILE A 264 29.67 0.93 0.31
CA ILE A 264 30.99 0.55 0.83
C ILE A 264 31.57 -0.61 0.02
N LYS A 265 30.77 -1.61 -0.29
CA LYS A 265 31.19 -2.76 -1.11
C LYS A 265 31.66 -2.33 -2.49
N ASP A 266 30.93 -1.45 -3.16
CA ASP A 266 31.28 -0.93 -4.47
C ASP A 266 32.60 -0.13 -4.44
N LYS A 267 32.78 0.73 -3.42
CA LYS A 267 34.04 1.48 -3.24
C LYS A 267 35.23 0.54 -3.00
N ASN A 268 35.05 -0.50 -2.19
CA ASN A 268 36.10 -1.48 -1.94
C ASN A 268 36.44 -2.28 -3.21
N GLN A 269 35.45 -2.64 -4.02
CA GLN A 269 35.67 -3.36 -5.28
C GLN A 269 36.46 -2.50 -6.28
N ILE A 270 36.14 -1.19 -6.36
CA ILE A 270 36.91 -0.24 -7.20
C ILE A 270 38.35 -0.13 -6.71
N ALA A 271 38.59 -0.04 -5.39
CA ALA A 271 39.92 0.04 -4.82
C ALA A 271 40.76 -1.23 -5.10
N ILE A 272 40.15 -2.41 -4.96
CA ILE A 272 40.80 -3.70 -5.28
C ILE A 272 41.16 -3.78 -6.76
N ASN A 273 40.21 -3.44 -7.64
CA ASN A 273 40.41 -3.48 -9.07
C ASN A 273 41.52 -2.48 -9.51
N THR A 274 41.56 -1.29 -8.91
CA THR A 274 42.60 -0.29 -9.18
C THR A 274 43.98 -0.78 -8.70
N SER A 275 44.03 -1.40 -7.52
CA SER A 275 45.29 -1.96 -6.99
C SER A 275 45.82 -3.13 -7.81
N SER A 276 44.95 -3.90 -8.47
CA SER A 276 45.37 -5.01 -9.32
C SER A 276 45.84 -4.58 -10.72
N PHE A 277 45.61 -3.31 -11.09
CA PHE A 277 46.06 -2.72 -12.37
C PHE A 277 47.43 -2.02 -12.29
N ILE A 278 47.94 -1.78 -11.08
CA ILE A 278 49.26 -1.19 -10.80
C ILE A 278 50.30 -2.30 -10.50
#